data_01880550baad04680a276ccd5ed2a2bf
#
_entry.id   01880550baad04680a276ccd5ed2a2bf
#
_cell.length_a   1.000
_cell.length_b   1.000
_cell.length_c   1.000
_cell.angle_alpha   90.00
_cell.angle_beta   90.00
_cell.angle_gamma   90.00
#
_symmetry.space_group_name_H-M   'P 1'
#
loop_
_entity.id
_entity.type
_entity.pdbx_description
1 polymer ?
#
loop_
_entity_poly.entity_id
_entity_poly.type
_entity_poly.pdbx_seq_one_letter_code
_entity_poly.pdbx_strand_id
1 'polypeptide(L)'
;IEQHDAAHLREELGDVLLQVVLQSQIAADASEFTVADVCRDVNAKMIRRHPHVFGEAAAGSAEDVLSIWDNVKLAEKSAADAQAEEPEGLLDSVPVSFPALLQAYKISRKAVAAGFEWDTVEDVWAKVEEEIAEFKQACRSDDAQAKELEFGDVLFSLVNVARKEGIDAETALRATCRKFRERWAFMEGAAWG
;
A
#
# COMPACT_ATOMS: atom_id res chain seq x y z
N ILE A 1 -3.29 1.38 17.63
CA ILE A 1 -4.66 1.17 17.14
C ILE A 1 -5.14 -0.26 17.47
N GLU A 2 -4.32 -1.29 17.24
CA GLU A 2 -4.70 -2.69 17.49
C GLU A 2 -5.00 -3.00 18.99
N GLN A 3 -4.43 -2.26 19.91
CA GLN A 3 -4.60 -2.46 21.36
C GLN A 3 -5.68 -1.57 21.98
N HIS A 4 -6.43 -0.77 21.19
CA HIS A 4 -7.45 0.19 21.66
C HIS A 4 -6.96 1.13 22.78
N ASP A 5 -5.66 1.44 22.84
CA ASP A 5 -5.09 2.39 23.78
C ASP A 5 -5.24 3.83 23.23
N ALA A 6 -6.31 4.50 23.65
CA ALA A 6 -6.61 5.85 23.19
C ALA A 6 -5.60 6.89 23.74
N ALA A 7 -4.98 6.65 24.90
CA ALA A 7 -4.00 7.56 25.47
C ALA A 7 -2.70 7.53 24.65
N HIS A 8 -2.21 6.34 24.35
CA HIS A 8 -1.03 6.15 23.51
C HIS A 8 -1.28 6.63 22.08
N LEU A 9 -2.46 6.34 21.48
CA LEU A 9 -2.80 6.85 20.16
C LEU A 9 -2.77 8.39 20.11
N ARG A 10 -3.26 9.08 21.16
CA ARG A 10 -3.24 10.54 21.24
C ARG A 10 -1.81 11.08 21.32
N GLU A 11 -0.92 10.40 22.03
CA GLU A 11 0.50 10.74 22.13
C GLU A 11 1.17 10.64 20.75
N GLU A 12 1.02 9.51 20.08
CA GLU A 12 1.57 9.27 18.74
C GLU A 12 1.05 10.25 17.69
N LEU A 13 -0.23 10.60 17.75
CA LEU A 13 -0.81 11.64 16.88
C LEU A 13 -0.23 13.02 17.18
N GLY A 14 0.11 13.30 18.45
CA GLY A 14 0.82 14.51 18.84
C GLY A 14 2.22 14.60 18.21
N ASP A 15 2.95 13.51 18.19
CA ASP A 15 4.28 13.43 17.58
C ASP A 15 4.22 13.60 16.06
N VAL A 16 3.22 13.02 15.39
CA VAL A 16 2.98 13.25 13.95
C VAL A 16 2.67 14.73 13.69
N LEU A 17 1.81 15.34 14.50
CA LEU A 17 1.46 16.78 14.38
C LEU A 17 2.70 17.66 14.59
N LEU A 18 3.55 17.33 15.58
CA LEU A 18 4.80 18.03 15.83
C LEU A 18 5.70 18.02 14.60
N GLN A 19 5.83 16.86 13.92
CA GLN A 19 6.61 16.78 12.68
C GLN A 19 6.06 17.68 11.58
N VAL A 20 4.74 17.72 11.40
CA VAL A 20 4.10 18.59 10.41
C VAL A 20 4.39 20.07 10.71
N VAL A 21 4.22 20.49 11.95
CA VAL A 21 4.45 21.89 12.37
C VAL A 21 5.93 22.26 12.25
N LEU A 22 6.84 21.39 12.69
CA LEU A 22 8.27 21.62 12.64
C LEU A 22 8.78 21.78 11.20
N GLN A 23 8.40 20.84 10.30
CA GLN A 23 8.78 20.91 8.89
C GLN A 23 8.20 22.13 8.20
N SER A 24 6.96 22.51 8.53
CA SER A 24 6.35 23.73 8.00
C SER A 24 7.05 25.00 8.50
N GLN A 25 7.57 25.01 9.74
CA GLN A 25 8.35 26.13 10.25
C GLN A 25 9.70 26.27 9.55
N ILE A 26 10.39 25.13 9.33
CA ILE A 26 11.68 25.11 8.58
C ILE A 26 11.46 25.68 7.16
N ALA A 27 10.40 25.26 6.48
CA ALA A 27 10.05 25.76 5.16
C ALA A 27 9.69 27.25 5.17
N ALA A 28 8.97 27.71 6.22
CA ALA A 28 8.64 29.13 6.38
C ALA A 28 9.89 30.00 6.61
N ASP A 29 10.87 29.51 7.39
CA ASP A 29 12.16 30.18 7.61
C ASP A 29 12.97 30.26 6.30
N ALA A 30 12.84 29.26 5.41
CA ALA A 30 13.39 29.26 4.06
C ALA A 30 12.57 30.09 3.05
N SER A 31 11.45 30.70 3.47
CA SER A 31 10.51 31.44 2.61
C SER A 31 9.87 30.61 1.49
N GLU A 32 9.67 29.33 1.71
CA GLU A 32 9.08 28.40 0.74
C GLU A 32 7.55 28.30 0.89
N PHE A 33 7.06 27.90 2.07
CA PHE A 33 5.63 27.81 2.40
C PHE A 33 5.41 27.83 3.92
N THR A 34 4.15 28.00 4.34
CA THR A 34 3.73 28.03 5.75
C THR A 34 2.81 26.86 6.10
N VAL A 35 2.59 26.61 7.38
CA VAL A 35 1.58 25.63 7.84
C VAL A 35 0.18 25.96 7.32
N ALA A 36 -0.14 27.25 7.11
CA ALA A 36 -1.42 27.66 6.53
C ALA A 36 -1.56 27.22 5.06
N ASP A 37 -0.47 27.18 4.31
CA ASP A 37 -0.45 26.67 2.95
C ASP A 37 -0.66 25.16 2.93
N VAL A 38 0.01 24.42 3.82
CA VAL A 38 -0.22 22.98 4.01
C VAL A 38 -1.68 22.67 4.33
N CYS A 39 -2.30 23.42 5.24
CA CYS A 39 -3.71 23.25 5.59
C CYS A 39 -4.63 23.56 4.41
N ARG A 40 -4.33 24.60 3.65
CA ARG A 40 -5.12 24.99 2.45
C ARG A 40 -5.06 23.89 1.39
N ASP A 41 -3.88 23.37 1.13
CA ASP A 41 -3.66 22.36 0.10
C ASP A 41 -4.32 21.03 0.46
N VAL A 42 -4.23 20.58 1.71
CA VAL A 42 -4.90 19.36 2.16
C VAL A 42 -6.41 19.51 2.11
N ASN A 43 -6.96 20.68 2.48
CA ASN A 43 -8.38 20.95 2.41
C ASN A 43 -8.88 20.94 0.95
N ALA A 44 -8.20 21.64 0.05
CA ALA A 44 -8.52 21.63 -1.38
C ALA A 44 -8.46 20.21 -1.98
N LYS A 45 -7.46 19.44 -1.60
CA LYS A 45 -7.32 18.02 -1.98
C LYS A 45 -8.50 17.19 -1.48
N MET A 46 -8.93 17.34 -0.23
CA MET A 46 -10.06 16.59 0.32
C MET A 46 -11.37 16.94 -0.39
N ILE A 47 -11.66 18.21 -0.60
CA ILE A 47 -12.85 18.65 -1.34
C ILE A 47 -12.87 18.03 -2.75
N ARG A 48 -11.78 18.13 -3.48
CA ARG A 48 -11.67 17.63 -4.85
C ARG A 48 -11.80 16.11 -4.95
N ARG A 49 -11.24 15.35 -3.98
CA ARG A 49 -11.26 13.87 -3.98
C ARG A 49 -12.52 13.26 -3.38
N HIS A 50 -13.42 14.08 -2.84
CA HIS A 50 -14.69 13.62 -2.28
C HIS A 50 -15.90 14.31 -2.96
N PRO A 51 -16.03 14.21 -4.30
CA PRO A 51 -17.15 14.84 -5.02
C PRO A 51 -18.52 14.25 -4.64
N HIS A 52 -18.56 13.08 -4.01
CA HIS A 52 -19.76 12.51 -3.42
C HIS A 52 -20.18 13.18 -2.10
N VAL A 53 -19.31 13.99 -1.47
CA VAL A 53 -19.61 14.77 -0.25
C VAL A 53 -19.77 16.24 -0.56
N PHE A 54 -18.92 16.79 -1.44
CA PHE A 54 -18.82 18.21 -1.72
C PHE A 54 -19.31 18.62 -3.12
N GLY A 55 -19.69 17.65 -3.96
CA GLY A 55 -20.14 17.84 -5.33
C GLY A 55 -21.41 17.04 -5.62
N GLU A 56 -21.66 16.76 -6.90
CA GLU A 56 -22.87 16.11 -7.40
C GLU A 56 -22.73 14.60 -7.64
N ALA A 57 -21.55 14.00 -7.40
CA ALA A 57 -21.34 12.57 -7.59
C ALA A 57 -22.10 11.77 -6.53
N ALA A 58 -22.85 10.75 -6.96
CA ALA A 58 -23.51 9.83 -6.05
C ALA A 58 -22.63 8.61 -5.78
N ALA A 59 -22.54 8.18 -4.52
CA ALA A 59 -21.91 6.93 -4.11
C ALA A 59 -22.90 6.16 -3.25
N GLY A 60 -23.23 4.95 -3.64
CA GLY A 60 -24.16 4.06 -2.92
C GLY A 60 -23.46 3.06 -2.00
N SER A 61 -22.15 2.88 -2.16
CA SER A 61 -21.34 1.92 -1.40
C SER A 61 -19.94 2.47 -1.09
N ALA A 62 -19.23 1.81 -0.18
CA ALA A 62 -17.83 2.12 0.12
C ALA A 62 -16.91 1.86 -1.11
N GLU A 63 -17.26 0.88 -1.94
CA GLU A 63 -16.54 0.57 -3.18
C GLU A 63 -16.70 1.69 -4.22
N ASP A 64 -17.89 2.28 -4.33
CA ASP A 64 -18.10 3.45 -5.20
C ASP A 64 -17.24 4.63 -4.77
N VAL A 65 -17.16 4.89 -3.46
CA VAL A 65 -16.29 5.94 -2.90
C VAL A 65 -14.83 5.72 -3.27
N LEU A 66 -14.32 4.49 -3.12
CA LEU A 66 -12.95 4.14 -3.48
C LEU A 66 -12.69 4.28 -4.98
N SER A 67 -13.64 3.85 -5.80
CA SER A 67 -13.57 4.00 -7.26
C SER A 67 -13.54 5.46 -7.70
N ILE A 68 -14.42 6.29 -7.14
CA ILE A 68 -14.43 7.74 -7.39
C ILE A 68 -13.09 8.37 -7.00
N TRP A 69 -12.58 8.02 -5.83
CA TRP A 69 -11.32 8.55 -5.30
C TRP A 69 -10.11 8.15 -6.16
N ASP A 70 -10.05 6.88 -6.60
CA ASP A 70 -9.01 6.37 -7.49
C ASP A 70 -9.06 7.06 -8.87
N ASN A 71 -10.26 7.28 -9.43
CA ASN A 71 -10.45 7.97 -10.71
C ASN A 71 -10.02 9.43 -10.65
N VAL A 72 -10.39 10.16 -9.59
CA VAL A 72 -9.96 11.55 -9.39
C VAL A 72 -8.44 11.64 -9.25
N LYS A 73 -7.84 10.73 -8.49
CA LYS A 73 -6.39 10.66 -8.34
C LYS A 73 -5.66 10.36 -9.64
N LEU A 74 -6.23 9.50 -10.49
CA LEU A 74 -5.68 9.19 -11.81
C LEU A 74 -5.75 10.41 -12.74
N ALA A 75 -6.87 11.14 -12.73
CA ALA A 75 -7.03 12.36 -13.50
C ALA A 75 -6.07 13.47 -13.03
N GLU A 76 -5.87 13.62 -11.71
CA GLU A 76 -4.87 14.56 -11.15
C GLU A 76 -3.45 14.23 -11.64
N LYS A 77 -3.08 12.94 -11.66
CA LYS A 77 -1.79 12.51 -12.14
C LYS A 77 -1.63 12.79 -13.63
N SER A 78 -2.61 12.42 -14.45
CA SER A 78 -2.56 12.68 -15.90
C SER A 78 -2.44 14.16 -16.23
N ALA A 79 -3.08 15.04 -15.45
CA ALA A 79 -2.97 16.49 -15.61
C ALA A 79 -1.58 17.03 -15.19
N ALA A 80 -0.97 16.45 -14.17
CA ALA A 80 0.39 16.79 -13.72
C ALA A 80 1.44 16.29 -14.74
N ASP A 81 1.31 15.07 -15.21
CA ASP A 81 2.21 14.46 -16.20
C ASP A 81 2.18 15.22 -17.54
N ALA A 82 1.01 15.78 -17.92
CA ALA A 82 0.89 16.61 -19.12
C ALA A 82 1.65 17.94 -19.05
N GLN A 83 2.05 18.36 -17.86
CA GLN A 83 2.81 19.61 -17.60
C GLN A 83 4.28 19.33 -17.20
N ALA A 84 4.65 18.07 -16.99
CA ALA A 84 6.00 17.68 -16.60
C ALA A 84 6.91 17.55 -17.82
N GLU A 85 8.18 17.98 -17.70
CA GLU A 85 9.20 17.77 -18.74
C GLU A 85 9.52 16.28 -18.95
N GLU A 86 9.42 15.48 -17.88
CA GLU A 86 9.49 14.01 -17.92
C GLU A 86 8.27 13.43 -17.16
N PRO A 87 7.35 12.73 -17.85
CA PRO A 87 6.20 12.12 -17.20
C PRO A 87 6.64 10.97 -16.30
N GLU A 88 6.15 10.96 -15.06
CA GLU A 88 6.35 9.84 -14.14
C GLU A 88 5.77 8.53 -14.71
N GLY A 89 6.52 7.45 -14.62
CA GLY A 89 6.03 6.12 -14.95
C GLY A 89 4.79 5.73 -14.13
N LEU A 90 3.96 4.85 -14.67
CA LEU A 90 2.72 4.41 -14.02
C LEU A 90 2.96 3.92 -12.58
N LEU A 91 4.07 3.23 -12.35
CA LEU A 91 4.40 2.58 -11.08
C LEU A 91 5.19 3.47 -10.11
N ASP A 92 5.82 4.56 -10.58
CA ASP A 92 6.70 5.43 -9.79
C ASP A 92 6.00 6.09 -8.61
N SER A 93 4.67 6.25 -8.70
CA SER A 93 3.84 6.77 -7.62
C SER A 93 3.57 5.76 -6.49
N VAL A 94 4.12 4.53 -6.58
CA VAL A 94 4.09 3.57 -5.46
C VAL A 94 5.34 3.77 -4.62
N PRO A 95 5.23 4.28 -3.38
CA PRO A 95 6.40 4.54 -2.56
C PRO A 95 7.20 3.27 -2.27
N VAL A 96 8.50 3.30 -2.52
CA VAL A 96 9.43 2.20 -2.21
C VAL A 96 9.56 1.94 -0.70
N SER A 97 9.14 2.89 0.14
CA SER A 97 9.12 2.78 1.60
C SER A 97 7.93 1.99 2.16
N PHE A 98 6.98 1.58 1.32
CA PHE A 98 5.87 0.75 1.77
C PHE A 98 6.35 -0.65 2.19
N PRO A 99 5.65 -1.31 3.16
CA PRO A 99 5.84 -2.75 3.39
C PRO A 99 5.73 -3.53 2.07
N ALA A 100 6.59 -4.52 1.87
CA ALA A 100 6.77 -5.17 0.58
C ALA A 100 5.48 -5.77 -0.01
N LEU A 101 4.65 -6.43 0.81
CA LEU A 101 3.38 -6.98 0.34
C LEU A 101 2.37 -5.88 -0.05
N LEU A 102 2.36 -4.76 0.69
CA LEU A 102 1.54 -3.61 0.33
C LEU A 102 2.04 -2.95 -0.96
N GLN A 103 3.36 -2.85 -1.15
CA GLN A 103 3.96 -2.34 -2.39
C GLN A 103 3.55 -3.22 -3.58
N ALA A 104 3.71 -4.55 -3.47
CA ALA A 104 3.29 -5.51 -4.50
C ALA A 104 1.80 -5.39 -4.83
N TYR A 105 0.93 -5.28 -3.82
CA TYR A 105 -0.50 -5.05 -4.01
C TYR A 105 -0.80 -3.76 -4.78
N LYS A 106 -0.14 -2.64 -4.44
CA LYS A 106 -0.33 -1.36 -5.11
C LYS A 106 0.17 -1.37 -6.56
N ILE A 107 1.32 -2.02 -6.82
CA ILE A 107 1.85 -2.23 -8.16
C ILE A 107 0.86 -3.04 -8.99
N SER A 108 0.41 -4.18 -8.48
CA SER A 108 -0.57 -5.04 -9.14
C SER A 108 -1.87 -4.28 -9.48
N ARG A 109 -2.44 -3.54 -8.52
CA ARG A 109 -3.65 -2.73 -8.78
C ARG A 109 -3.47 -1.70 -9.90
N LYS A 110 -2.30 -1.08 -9.98
CA LYS A 110 -2.00 -0.12 -11.05
C LYS A 110 -1.87 -0.79 -12.41
N ALA A 111 -1.22 -1.95 -12.46
CA ALA A 111 -1.11 -2.74 -13.68
C ALA A 111 -2.51 -3.15 -14.19
N VAL A 112 -3.39 -3.59 -13.30
CA VAL A 112 -4.79 -3.91 -13.61
C VAL A 112 -5.54 -2.70 -14.16
N ALA A 113 -5.40 -1.53 -13.55
CA ALA A 113 -6.04 -0.31 -14.03
C ALA A 113 -5.54 0.13 -15.42
N ALA A 114 -4.34 -0.32 -15.81
CA ALA A 114 -3.78 -0.12 -17.16
C ALA A 114 -4.18 -1.24 -18.16
N GLY A 115 -5.03 -2.19 -17.75
CA GLY A 115 -5.52 -3.30 -18.58
C GLY A 115 -4.67 -4.57 -18.49
N PHE A 116 -3.70 -4.64 -17.57
CA PHE A 116 -2.87 -5.83 -17.37
C PHE A 116 -3.46 -6.70 -16.23
N GLU A 117 -4.49 -7.47 -16.56
CA GLU A 117 -5.21 -8.33 -15.62
C GLU A 117 -5.33 -9.76 -16.17
N TRP A 118 -5.33 -10.76 -15.28
CA TRP A 118 -5.67 -12.14 -15.59
C TRP A 118 -7.20 -12.29 -15.71
N ASP A 119 -7.65 -13.13 -16.61
CA ASP A 119 -9.10 -13.35 -16.82
C ASP A 119 -9.74 -14.02 -15.60
N THR A 120 -9.10 -15.03 -15.04
CA THR A 120 -9.64 -15.82 -13.92
C THR A 120 -8.67 -15.88 -12.74
N VAL A 121 -9.15 -16.31 -11.57
CA VAL A 121 -8.30 -16.59 -10.42
C VAL A 121 -7.46 -17.86 -10.64
N GLU A 122 -7.95 -18.78 -11.41
CA GLU A 122 -7.26 -20.02 -11.81
C GLU A 122 -6.00 -19.70 -12.62
N ASP A 123 -6.03 -18.71 -13.50
CA ASP A 123 -4.86 -18.25 -14.25
C ASP A 123 -3.77 -17.69 -13.31
N VAL A 124 -4.19 -16.97 -12.27
CA VAL A 124 -3.25 -16.47 -11.25
C VAL A 124 -2.64 -17.63 -10.45
N TRP A 125 -3.45 -18.64 -10.11
CA TRP A 125 -2.92 -19.86 -9.45
C TRP A 125 -1.96 -20.64 -10.34
N ALA A 126 -2.23 -20.75 -11.63
CA ALA A 126 -1.31 -21.36 -12.58
C ALA A 126 0.05 -20.62 -12.60
N LYS A 127 0.04 -19.29 -12.53
CA LYS A 127 1.26 -18.48 -12.40
C LYS A 127 2.00 -18.73 -11.08
N VAL A 128 1.29 -18.88 -9.96
CA VAL A 128 1.91 -19.25 -8.67
C VAL A 128 2.62 -20.60 -8.78
N GLU A 129 2.01 -21.59 -9.44
CA GLU A 129 2.61 -22.91 -9.64
C GLU A 129 3.88 -22.84 -10.51
N GLU A 130 3.86 -22.01 -11.55
CA GLU A 130 5.01 -21.72 -12.41
C GLU A 130 6.16 -21.13 -11.59
N GLU A 131 5.92 -20.05 -10.83
CA GLU A 131 6.94 -19.39 -9.99
C GLU A 131 7.51 -20.32 -8.91
N ILE A 132 6.66 -21.16 -8.33
CA ILE A 132 7.12 -22.20 -7.39
C ILE A 132 8.05 -23.20 -8.08
N ALA A 133 7.80 -23.57 -9.33
CA ALA A 133 8.64 -24.49 -10.08
C ALA A 133 9.99 -23.83 -10.42
N GLU A 134 10.00 -22.58 -10.83
CA GLU A 134 11.20 -21.80 -11.12
C GLU A 134 12.03 -21.58 -9.86
N PHE A 135 11.43 -21.22 -8.73
CA PHE A 135 12.12 -21.15 -7.44
C PHE A 135 12.75 -22.51 -7.04
N LYS A 136 12.03 -23.62 -7.20
CA LYS A 136 12.59 -24.96 -6.94
C LYS A 136 13.77 -25.29 -7.85
N GLN A 137 13.76 -24.82 -9.10
CA GLN A 137 14.87 -24.97 -10.02
C GLN A 137 16.06 -24.12 -9.59
N ALA A 138 15.84 -22.85 -9.25
CA ALA A 138 16.87 -21.94 -8.72
C ALA A 138 17.53 -22.50 -7.46
N CYS A 139 16.77 -23.16 -6.57
CA CYS A 139 17.29 -23.82 -5.38
C CYS A 139 18.31 -24.91 -5.65
N ARG A 140 18.34 -25.48 -6.87
CA ARG A 140 19.30 -26.51 -7.28
C ARG A 140 20.63 -25.93 -7.79
N SER A 141 20.66 -24.63 -8.06
CA SER A 141 21.87 -23.89 -8.44
C SER A 141 22.60 -23.34 -7.20
N ASP A 142 23.83 -22.88 -7.38
CA ASP A 142 24.58 -22.17 -6.34
C ASP A 142 24.37 -20.64 -6.43
N ASP A 143 23.48 -20.16 -7.30
CA ASP A 143 23.18 -18.75 -7.48
C ASP A 143 22.19 -18.27 -6.43
N ALA A 144 22.72 -17.57 -5.41
CA ALA A 144 21.93 -17.02 -4.32
C ALA A 144 21.00 -15.88 -4.80
N GLN A 145 21.42 -15.09 -5.78
CA GLN A 145 20.63 -13.99 -6.29
C GLN A 145 19.42 -14.49 -7.09
N ALA A 146 19.60 -15.52 -7.92
CA ALA A 146 18.50 -16.17 -8.63
C ALA A 146 17.45 -16.73 -7.64
N LYS A 147 17.90 -17.41 -6.56
CA LYS A 147 16.98 -17.90 -5.51
C LYS A 147 16.17 -16.81 -4.85
N GLU A 148 16.80 -15.67 -4.57
CA GLU A 148 16.13 -14.52 -3.94
C GLU A 148 15.07 -13.91 -4.86
N LEU A 149 15.37 -13.73 -6.14
CA LEU A 149 14.46 -13.19 -7.15
C LEU A 149 13.25 -14.11 -7.35
N GLU A 150 13.47 -15.38 -7.61
CA GLU A 150 12.38 -16.34 -7.82
C GLU A 150 11.47 -16.48 -6.58
N PHE A 151 12.04 -16.41 -5.38
CA PHE A 151 11.22 -16.36 -4.17
C PHE A 151 10.37 -15.08 -4.10
N GLY A 152 10.92 -13.96 -4.55
CA GLY A 152 10.19 -12.69 -4.68
C GLY A 152 9.00 -12.83 -5.63
N ASP A 153 9.18 -13.51 -6.77
CA ASP A 153 8.13 -13.72 -7.79
C ASP A 153 7.01 -14.63 -7.27
N VAL A 154 7.34 -15.66 -6.48
CA VAL A 154 6.34 -16.45 -5.76
C VAL A 154 5.51 -15.59 -4.82
N LEU A 155 6.14 -14.70 -4.04
CA LEU A 155 5.43 -13.81 -3.12
C LEU A 155 4.55 -12.81 -3.87
N PHE A 156 5.03 -12.25 -4.98
CA PHE A 156 4.28 -11.32 -5.81
C PHE A 156 3.04 -11.99 -6.43
N SER A 157 3.18 -13.21 -6.94
CA SER A 157 2.07 -14.00 -7.49
C SER A 157 1.03 -14.33 -6.43
N LEU A 158 1.44 -14.67 -5.21
CA LEU A 158 0.53 -14.88 -4.08
C LEU A 158 -0.21 -13.59 -3.67
N VAL A 159 0.42 -12.43 -3.77
CA VAL A 159 -0.26 -11.14 -3.55
C VAL A 159 -1.33 -10.89 -4.61
N ASN A 160 -1.12 -11.32 -5.87
CA ASN A 160 -2.14 -11.24 -6.92
C ASN A 160 -3.34 -12.15 -6.63
N VAL A 161 -3.11 -13.37 -6.14
CA VAL A 161 -4.20 -14.25 -5.66
C VAL A 161 -4.97 -13.56 -4.54
N ALA A 162 -4.29 -13.05 -3.52
CA ALA A 162 -4.92 -12.35 -2.41
C ALA A 162 -5.77 -11.18 -2.90
N ARG A 163 -5.28 -10.39 -3.86
CA ARG A 163 -6.01 -9.28 -4.48
C ARG A 163 -7.30 -9.76 -5.18
N LYS A 164 -7.23 -10.82 -5.98
CA LYS A 164 -8.39 -11.40 -6.68
C LYS A 164 -9.45 -11.92 -5.69
N GLU A 165 -9.01 -12.46 -4.55
CA GLU A 165 -9.88 -12.95 -3.48
C GLU A 165 -10.32 -11.84 -2.50
N GLY A 166 -9.97 -10.57 -2.73
CA GLY A 166 -10.31 -9.45 -1.85
C GLY A 166 -9.59 -9.49 -0.49
N ILE A 167 -8.46 -10.18 -0.39
CA ILE A 167 -7.67 -10.33 0.84
C ILE A 167 -6.56 -9.28 0.86
N ASP A 168 -6.41 -8.57 1.99
CA ASP A 168 -5.23 -7.76 2.27
C ASP A 168 -4.09 -8.66 2.76
N ALA A 169 -3.11 -8.93 1.88
CA ALA A 169 -2.01 -9.85 2.14
C ALA A 169 -1.11 -9.37 3.31
N GLU A 170 -0.88 -8.06 3.44
CA GLU A 170 -0.09 -7.49 4.55
C GLU A 170 -0.79 -7.73 5.89
N THR A 171 -2.09 -7.41 5.98
CA THR A 171 -2.89 -7.61 7.18
C THR A 171 -3.02 -9.10 7.53
N ALA A 172 -3.22 -9.97 6.53
CA ALA A 172 -3.33 -11.41 6.73
C ALA A 172 -2.03 -12.01 7.29
N LEU A 173 -0.87 -11.60 6.75
CA LEU A 173 0.43 -12.07 7.25
C LEU A 173 0.71 -11.54 8.67
N ARG A 174 0.40 -10.27 8.96
CA ARG A 174 0.50 -9.70 10.32
C ARG A 174 -0.35 -10.48 11.32
N ALA A 175 -1.58 -10.84 10.96
CA ALA A 175 -2.45 -11.65 11.81
C ALA A 175 -1.85 -13.04 12.08
N THR A 176 -1.24 -13.67 11.08
CA THR A 176 -0.55 -14.95 11.22
C THR A 176 0.67 -14.83 12.15
N CYS A 177 1.48 -13.79 12.00
CA CYS A 177 2.62 -13.51 12.89
C CYS A 177 2.17 -13.31 14.35
N ARG A 178 1.08 -12.56 14.59
CA ARG A 178 0.51 -12.37 15.93
C ARG A 178 0.07 -13.70 16.53
N LYS A 179 -0.72 -14.49 15.81
CA LYS A 179 -1.17 -15.82 16.23
C LYS A 179 0.00 -16.76 16.56
N PHE A 180 1.11 -16.68 15.82
CA PHE A 180 2.31 -17.45 16.10
C PHE A 180 2.96 -16.99 17.41
N ARG A 181 3.11 -15.68 17.64
CA ARG A 181 3.66 -15.13 18.89
C ARG A 181 2.83 -15.52 20.12
N GLU A 182 1.52 -15.47 20.03
CA GLU A 182 0.61 -15.86 21.12
C GLU A 182 0.79 -17.35 21.47
N ARG A 183 0.89 -18.21 20.46
CA ARG A 183 1.14 -19.65 20.67
C ARG A 183 2.51 -19.91 21.28
N TRP A 184 3.52 -19.19 20.82
CA TRP A 184 4.87 -19.29 21.34
C TRP A 184 4.92 -18.87 22.82
N ALA A 185 4.35 -17.74 23.18
CA ALA A 185 4.26 -17.27 24.58
C ALA A 185 3.55 -18.26 25.49
N PHE A 186 2.47 -18.90 25.00
CA PHE A 186 1.80 -19.98 25.74
C PHE A 186 2.72 -21.18 25.99
N MET A 187 3.48 -21.61 24.98
CA MET A 187 4.44 -22.72 25.13
C MET A 187 5.58 -22.38 26.08
N GLU A 188 6.13 -21.16 26.01
CA GLU A 188 7.16 -20.68 26.95
C GLU A 188 6.64 -20.66 28.39
N GLY A 189 5.43 -20.12 28.63
CA GLY A 189 4.83 -20.13 29.97
C GLY A 189 4.57 -21.54 30.52
N ALA A 190 4.27 -22.50 29.65
CA ALA A 190 4.09 -23.89 30.05
C ALA A 190 5.41 -24.67 30.27
N ALA A 191 6.50 -24.23 29.64
CA ALA A 191 7.80 -24.89 29.72
C ALA A 191 8.67 -24.35 30.89
N TRP A 192 8.44 -23.13 31.34
CA TRP A 192 9.25 -22.42 32.35
C TRP A 192 8.47 -22.07 33.64
N GLY A 193 7.20 -22.39 33.73
CA GLY A 193 6.34 -22.29 34.92
C GLY A 193 6.11 -23.64 35.57
#